data_3eac46669c77a62e6f015f2e82797337
#
_entry.id   3eac46669c77a62e6f015f2e82797337
#
_cell.length_a   1.000
_cell.length_b   1.000
_cell.length_c   1.000
_cell.angle_alpha   90.00
_cell.angle_beta   90.00
_cell.angle_gamma   90.00
#
_symmetry.space_group_name_H-M   'P 1'
#
loop_
_entity.id
_entity.type
_entity.pdbx_description
1 polymer ?
#
loop_
_entity_poly.entity_id
_entity_poly.type
_entity_poly.pdbx_seq_one_letter_code
_entity_poly.pdbx_strand_id
1 'polypeptide(L)'
;DIQKNVLNRINMKEWEPGDLIPNEEILAAQLGCARATVNRALRELAQAGVIDRKRKGGTRVSISPIRKALFDIPIIRKEVENKGYIYSFKILSTKKSILNKIDGLSVETVHKSNGVPYAFEQRWVNLKIASGIIKLDLNSISINEWLVTNIPISTVYRRLQFLQEN
;
A
#
# COMPACT_ATOMS: atom_id res chain seq x y z
N ASP A 1 -8.71 -8.43 10.55
CA ASP A 1 -7.25 -8.52 10.63
C ASP A 1 -6.68 -7.21 11.16
N ILE A 2 -5.90 -7.29 12.26
CA ILE A 2 -5.36 -6.12 12.98
C ILE A 2 -4.41 -5.31 12.10
N GLN A 3 -3.57 -5.97 11.31
CA GLN A 3 -2.64 -5.28 10.40
C GLN A 3 -3.40 -4.43 9.38
N LYS A 4 -4.47 -4.98 8.80
CA LYS A 4 -5.32 -4.23 7.86
C LYS A 4 -5.97 -3.01 8.52
N ASN A 5 -6.41 -3.14 9.76
CA ASN A 5 -6.99 -2.03 10.51
C ASN A 5 -5.97 -0.91 10.73
N VAL A 6 -4.77 -1.26 11.19
CA VAL A 6 -3.68 -0.28 11.41
C VAL A 6 -3.27 0.39 10.10
N LEU A 7 -3.06 -0.39 9.02
CA LEU A 7 -2.73 0.14 7.69
C LEU A 7 -3.82 1.07 7.16
N ASN A 8 -5.08 0.69 7.33
CA ASN A 8 -6.21 1.50 6.87
C ASN A 8 -6.26 2.86 7.59
N ARG A 9 -6.06 2.87 8.94
CA ARG A 9 -6.02 4.11 9.72
C ARG A 9 -4.88 5.04 9.28
N ILE A 10 -3.70 4.49 9.01
CA ILE A 10 -2.57 5.26 8.47
C ILE A 10 -2.89 5.80 7.07
N ASN A 11 -3.48 4.98 6.19
CA ASN A 11 -3.83 5.38 4.83
C ASN A 11 -4.94 6.43 4.79
N MET A 12 -5.88 6.37 5.73
CA MET A 12 -6.93 7.38 5.90
C MET A 12 -6.44 8.66 6.59
N LYS A 13 -5.13 8.74 6.90
CA LYS A 13 -4.51 9.85 7.64
C LYS A 13 -5.11 10.07 9.04
N GLU A 14 -5.68 9.05 9.65
CA GLU A 14 -6.04 9.09 11.07
C GLU A 14 -4.78 9.15 11.94
N TRP A 15 -3.71 8.48 11.47
CA TRP A 15 -2.37 8.57 12.04
C TRP A 15 -1.38 8.97 10.95
N GLU A 16 -0.71 10.11 11.13
CA GLU A 16 0.31 10.61 10.21
C GLU A 16 1.72 10.07 10.55
N PRO A 17 2.70 10.12 9.63
CA PRO A 17 4.08 9.77 9.92
C PRO A 17 4.62 10.52 11.14
N GLY A 18 5.09 9.77 12.15
CA GLY A 18 5.58 10.29 13.42
C GLY A 18 4.55 10.25 14.54
N ASP A 19 3.27 10.09 14.26
CA ASP A 19 2.24 10.02 15.29
C ASP A 19 2.37 8.77 16.16
N LEU A 20 2.02 8.95 17.42
CA LEU A 20 1.89 7.86 18.39
C LEU A 20 0.61 7.11 18.10
N ILE A 21 0.72 5.80 17.88
CA ILE A 21 -0.45 4.94 17.82
C ILE A 21 -0.78 4.40 19.22
N PRO A 22 -2.06 4.10 19.52
CA PRO A 22 -2.46 3.55 20.81
C PRO A 22 -1.65 2.31 21.17
N ASN A 23 -1.42 2.09 22.46
CA ASN A 23 -0.70 0.91 22.93
C ASN A 23 -1.51 -0.38 22.67
N GLU A 24 -0.87 -1.54 22.87
CA GLU A 24 -1.48 -2.83 22.57
C GLU A 24 -2.75 -3.10 23.39
N GLU A 25 -2.83 -2.56 24.59
CA GLU A 25 -3.98 -2.76 25.48
C GLU A 25 -5.21 -1.98 24.97
N ILE A 26 -5.01 -0.74 24.57
CA ILE A 26 -6.06 0.10 24.00
C ILE A 26 -6.52 -0.48 22.65
N LEU A 27 -5.58 -0.87 21.79
CA LEU A 27 -5.92 -1.48 20.51
C LEU A 27 -6.65 -2.81 20.67
N ALA A 28 -6.25 -3.63 21.65
CA ALA A 28 -6.91 -4.88 21.95
C ALA A 28 -8.37 -4.67 22.39
N ALA A 29 -8.61 -3.67 23.23
CA ALA A 29 -9.96 -3.29 23.66
C ALA A 29 -10.79 -2.78 22.46
N GLN A 30 -10.24 -1.90 21.64
CA GLN A 30 -10.93 -1.35 20.45
C GLN A 30 -11.27 -2.42 19.41
N LEU A 31 -10.41 -3.43 19.24
CA LEU A 31 -10.55 -4.46 18.21
C LEU A 31 -11.18 -5.76 18.72
N GLY A 32 -11.54 -5.83 20.00
CA GLY A 32 -12.17 -7.00 20.60
C GLY A 32 -11.29 -8.26 20.53
N CYS A 33 -9.97 -8.13 20.70
CA CYS A 33 -9.03 -9.25 20.58
C CYS A 33 -7.99 -9.27 21.69
N ALA A 34 -7.24 -10.38 21.81
CA ALA A 34 -6.22 -10.52 22.84
C ALA A 34 -5.02 -9.57 22.57
N ARG A 35 -4.46 -8.98 23.64
CA ARG A 35 -3.25 -8.14 23.58
C ARG A 35 -2.07 -8.82 22.86
N ALA A 36 -1.90 -10.14 23.08
CA ALA A 36 -0.84 -10.91 22.40
C ALA A 36 -0.99 -10.91 20.88
N THR A 37 -2.24 -10.96 20.38
CA THR A 37 -2.55 -10.90 18.95
C THR A 37 -2.20 -9.54 18.37
N VAL A 38 -2.53 -8.45 19.08
CA VAL A 38 -2.13 -7.09 18.70
C VAL A 38 -0.61 -6.96 18.68
N ASN A 39 0.07 -7.44 19.74
CA ASN A 39 1.52 -7.37 19.84
C ASN A 39 2.21 -8.07 18.65
N ARG A 40 1.72 -9.25 18.25
CA ARG A 40 2.23 -9.99 17.09
C ARG A 40 2.04 -9.17 15.81
N ALA A 41 0.85 -8.64 15.56
CA ALA A 41 0.56 -7.83 14.38
C ALA A 41 1.43 -6.57 14.31
N LEU A 42 1.59 -5.84 15.43
CA LEU A 42 2.46 -4.67 15.50
C LEU A 42 3.94 -5.03 15.32
N ARG A 43 4.39 -6.21 15.75
CA ARG A 43 5.75 -6.68 15.50
C ARG A 43 5.98 -6.92 14.01
N GLU A 44 5.05 -7.55 13.34
CA GLU A 44 5.11 -7.81 11.90
C GLU A 44 5.09 -6.49 11.10
N LEU A 45 4.26 -5.52 11.49
CA LEU A 45 4.26 -4.16 10.92
C LEU A 45 5.57 -3.40 11.18
N ALA A 46 6.19 -3.58 12.34
CA ALA A 46 7.50 -2.99 12.64
C ALA A 46 8.62 -3.62 11.80
N GLN A 47 8.61 -4.95 11.64
CA GLN A 47 9.55 -5.65 10.76
C GLN A 47 9.40 -5.23 9.29
N ALA A 48 8.17 -5.01 8.87
CA ALA A 48 7.86 -4.42 7.57
C ALA A 48 8.22 -2.92 7.54
N GLY A 49 8.64 -2.35 8.70
CA GLY A 49 9.05 -0.98 8.93
C GLY A 49 7.86 -0.01 8.70
N VAL A 50 6.57 -0.33 8.80
CA VAL A 50 5.40 0.57 8.76
C VAL A 50 5.33 1.43 10.01
N ILE A 51 5.78 0.89 11.12
CA ILE A 51 5.81 1.54 12.42
C ILE A 51 7.18 1.37 13.07
N ASP A 52 7.54 2.29 13.92
CA ASP A 52 8.72 2.23 14.75
C ASP A 52 8.31 1.96 16.20
N ARG A 53 8.91 0.94 16.82
CA ARG A 53 8.66 0.57 18.22
C ARG A 53 9.88 0.89 19.08
N LYS A 54 9.70 1.79 20.04
CA LYS A 54 10.75 2.15 21.01
C LYS A 54 10.31 1.76 22.43
N ARG A 55 11.21 1.12 23.18
CA ARG A 55 10.92 0.61 24.54
C ARG A 55 10.36 1.67 25.48
N LYS A 56 10.85 2.92 25.38
CA LYS A 56 10.39 4.06 26.20
C LYS A 56 9.65 5.12 25.41
N GLY A 57 9.50 4.97 24.10
CA GLY A 57 8.90 5.97 23.18
C GLY A 57 7.56 5.56 22.59
N GLY A 58 7.04 4.39 22.98
CA GLY A 58 5.82 3.84 22.40
C GLY A 58 5.99 3.36 20.96
N THR A 59 4.86 3.14 20.31
CA THR A 59 4.79 2.75 18.90
C THR A 59 4.35 3.97 18.07
N ARG A 60 5.10 4.29 17.02
CA ARG A 60 4.82 5.43 16.14
C ARG A 60 4.72 4.99 14.70
N VAL A 61 3.97 5.72 13.90
CA VAL A 61 4.05 5.61 12.44
C VAL A 61 5.45 6.02 11.99
N SER A 62 6.10 5.21 11.17
CA SER A 62 7.48 5.46 10.75
C SER A 62 7.61 6.74 9.92
N ILE A 63 8.66 7.53 10.21
CA ILE A 63 8.97 8.81 9.54
C ILE A 63 9.91 8.61 8.34
N SER A 64 10.23 7.36 7.96
CA SER A 64 11.18 7.13 6.88
C SER A 64 10.85 7.94 5.62
N PRO A 65 11.81 8.71 5.04
CA PRO A 65 11.59 9.50 3.82
C PRO A 65 11.07 8.65 2.65
N ILE A 66 11.52 7.40 2.56
CA ILE A 66 11.05 6.43 1.55
C ILE A 66 9.56 6.14 1.73
N ARG A 67 9.04 6.18 2.96
CA ARG A 67 7.64 5.93 3.25
C ARG A 67 6.77 7.14 3.05
N LYS A 68 7.21 8.33 3.46
CA LYS A 68 6.48 9.57 3.17
C LYS A 68 6.23 9.67 1.67
N ALA A 69 7.26 9.39 0.86
CA ALA A 69 7.13 9.33 -0.60
C ALA A 69 6.19 8.19 -1.09
N LEU A 70 6.05 7.09 -0.33
CA LEU A 70 5.19 5.96 -0.69
C LEU A 70 3.73 6.15 -0.23
N PHE A 71 3.50 6.88 0.87
CA PHE A 71 2.15 7.29 1.29
C PHE A 71 1.59 8.44 0.45
N ASP A 72 2.47 9.29 -0.08
CA ASP A 72 2.13 10.35 -1.03
C ASP A 72 2.05 9.85 -2.49
N ILE A 73 2.13 8.53 -2.73
CA ILE A 73 1.86 8.01 -4.08
C ILE A 73 0.39 8.32 -4.40
N PRO A 74 0.13 9.27 -5.30
CA PRO A 74 -1.24 9.60 -5.66
C PRO A 74 -1.92 8.33 -6.18
N ILE A 75 -3.06 8.00 -5.63
CA ILE A 75 -3.93 7.01 -6.25
C ILE A 75 -4.43 7.70 -7.50
N ILE A 76 -3.90 7.33 -8.66
CA ILE A 76 -4.21 7.95 -9.96
C ILE A 76 -5.72 8.09 -10.16
N ARG A 77 -6.49 7.10 -9.69
CA ARG A 77 -7.96 7.17 -9.66
C ARG A 77 -8.44 8.44 -8.94
N LYS A 78 -7.98 8.67 -7.70
CA LYS A 78 -8.41 9.84 -6.91
C LYS A 78 -8.01 11.15 -7.57
N GLU A 79 -6.82 11.19 -8.18
CA GLU A 79 -6.36 12.36 -8.90
C GLU A 79 -7.26 12.69 -10.09
N VAL A 80 -7.60 11.70 -10.89
CA VAL A 80 -8.50 11.85 -12.05
C VAL A 80 -9.92 12.24 -11.60
N GLU A 81 -10.46 11.54 -10.60
CA GLU A 81 -11.81 11.78 -10.08
C GLU A 81 -11.94 13.13 -9.38
N ASN A 82 -10.90 13.59 -8.66
CA ASN A 82 -10.88 14.93 -8.04
C ASN A 82 -10.89 16.07 -9.08
N LYS A 83 -10.41 15.80 -10.29
CA LYS A 83 -10.52 16.74 -11.44
C LYS A 83 -11.89 16.66 -12.13
N GLY A 84 -12.82 15.84 -11.64
CA GLY A 84 -14.15 15.65 -12.22
C GLY A 84 -14.18 14.74 -13.44
N TYR A 85 -13.14 13.96 -13.68
CA TYR A 85 -13.04 13.08 -14.84
C TYR A 85 -13.35 11.62 -14.49
N ILE A 86 -13.79 10.86 -15.48
CA ILE A 86 -14.06 9.43 -15.34
C ILE A 86 -12.75 8.66 -15.44
N TYR A 87 -12.41 7.95 -14.37
CA TYR A 87 -11.23 7.09 -14.33
C TYR A 87 -11.53 5.69 -14.88
N SER A 88 -10.58 5.16 -15.65
CA SER A 88 -10.52 3.75 -16.03
C SER A 88 -9.07 3.31 -16.18
N PHE A 89 -8.83 2.01 -16.25
CA PHE A 89 -7.50 1.47 -16.49
C PHE A 89 -7.57 0.22 -17.37
N LYS A 90 -6.41 -0.15 -17.94
CA LYS A 90 -6.24 -1.39 -18.69
C LYS A 90 -4.88 -2.00 -18.35
N ILE A 91 -4.88 -3.28 -17.97
CA ILE A 91 -3.64 -4.05 -17.85
C ILE A 91 -3.14 -4.39 -19.25
N LEU A 92 -1.90 -4.02 -19.53
CA LEU A 92 -1.24 -4.29 -20.81
C LEU A 92 -0.48 -5.61 -20.77
N SER A 93 0.20 -5.87 -19.67
CA SER A 93 0.96 -7.09 -19.50
C SER A 93 1.04 -7.51 -18.04
N THR A 94 1.12 -8.81 -17.83
CA THR A 94 1.35 -9.43 -16.51
C THR A 94 2.34 -10.57 -16.69
N LYS A 95 3.49 -10.50 -16.03
CA LYS A 95 4.56 -11.51 -16.15
C LYS A 95 5.13 -11.85 -14.79
N LYS A 96 5.33 -13.16 -14.53
CA LYS A 96 6.18 -13.59 -13.42
C LYS A 96 7.62 -13.24 -13.74
N SER A 97 8.32 -12.67 -12.78
CA SER A 97 9.72 -12.25 -12.94
C SER A 97 10.47 -12.39 -11.61
N ILE A 98 11.79 -12.48 -11.71
CA ILE A 98 12.65 -12.56 -10.53
C ILE A 98 13.45 -11.27 -10.44
N LEU A 99 13.41 -10.64 -9.27
CA LEU A 99 14.22 -9.47 -8.95
C LEU A 99 14.99 -9.74 -7.64
N ASN A 100 16.31 -9.61 -7.68
CA ASN A 100 17.17 -9.87 -6.52
C ASN A 100 16.93 -11.25 -5.87
N LYS A 101 16.76 -12.29 -6.68
CA LYS A 101 16.46 -13.68 -6.26
C LYS A 101 15.09 -13.84 -5.56
N ILE A 102 14.19 -12.89 -5.72
CA ILE A 102 12.84 -12.93 -5.17
C ILE A 102 11.84 -13.06 -6.31
N ASP A 103 10.91 -14.01 -6.18
CA ASP A 103 9.81 -14.18 -7.12
C ASP A 103 8.85 -13.00 -7.05
N GLY A 104 8.50 -12.46 -8.18
CA GLY A 104 7.63 -11.31 -8.30
C GLY A 104 6.68 -11.37 -9.48
N LEU A 105 5.75 -10.44 -9.48
CA LEU A 105 4.81 -10.17 -10.57
C LEU A 105 5.09 -8.78 -11.14
N SER A 106 5.52 -8.73 -12.39
CA SER A 106 5.61 -7.49 -13.17
C SER A 106 4.27 -7.22 -13.81
N VAL A 107 3.74 -6.02 -13.63
CA VAL A 107 2.46 -5.58 -14.20
C VAL A 107 2.66 -4.24 -14.87
N GLU A 108 2.15 -4.12 -16.09
CA GLU A 108 2.10 -2.88 -16.85
C GLU A 108 0.65 -2.44 -17.01
N THR A 109 0.37 -1.20 -16.67
CA THR A 109 -0.98 -0.64 -16.66
C THR A 109 -1.01 0.70 -17.36
N VAL A 110 -2.01 0.92 -18.19
CA VAL A 110 -2.38 2.27 -18.66
C VAL A 110 -3.59 2.73 -17.88
N HIS A 111 -3.45 3.87 -17.23
CA HIS A 111 -4.54 4.60 -16.58
C HIS A 111 -5.10 5.62 -17.58
N LYS A 112 -6.40 5.83 -17.54
CA LYS A 112 -7.13 6.69 -18.45
C LYS A 112 -7.97 7.70 -17.69
N SER A 113 -8.09 8.91 -18.29
CA SER A 113 -8.97 9.98 -17.87
C SER A 113 -9.97 10.23 -19.01
N ASN A 114 -11.27 10.08 -18.79
CA ASN A 114 -12.29 10.16 -19.81
C ASN A 114 -12.01 9.27 -21.06
N GLY A 115 -11.45 8.07 -20.83
CA GLY A 115 -11.09 7.13 -21.91
C GLY A 115 -9.75 7.42 -22.60
N VAL A 116 -9.13 8.58 -22.39
CA VAL A 116 -7.84 8.96 -22.97
C VAL A 116 -6.69 8.49 -22.07
N PRO A 117 -5.59 7.94 -22.63
CA PRO A 117 -4.42 7.58 -21.84
C PRO A 117 -3.88 8.76 -21.04
N TYR A 118 -3.75 8.59 -19.72
CA TYR A 118 -3.33 9.61 -18.78
C TYR A 118 -1.96 9.30 -18.17
N ALA A 119 -1.75 8.06 -17.74
CA ALA A 119 -0.50 7.62 -17.16
C ALA A 119 -0.20 6.16 -17.50
N PHE A 120 1.09 5.86 -17.69
CA PHE A 120 1.61 4.51 -17.80
C PHE A 120 2.32 4.12 -16.51
N GLU A 121 1.99 2.95 -16.01
CA GLU A 121 2.58 2.41 -14.78
C GLU A 121 3.25 1.07 -15.04
N GLN A 122 4.50 0.94 -14.60
CA GLN A 122 5.18 -0.34 -14.45
C GLN A 122 5.32 -0.64 -12.96
N ARG A 123 4.89 -1.81 -12.54
CA ARG A 123 4.94 -2.22 -11.14
C ARG A 123 5.52 -3.62 -11.03
N TRP A 124 6.41 -3.80 -10.08
CA TRP A 124 6.87 -5.11 -9.66
C TRP A 124 6.40 -5.38 -8.23
N VAL A 125 5.78 -6.53 -8.01
CA VAL A 125 5.19 -6.93 -6.74
C VAL A 125 5.88 -8.17 -6.23
N ASN A 126 6.41 -8.12 -5.01
CA ASN A 126 7.04 -9.24 -4.34
C ASN A 126 5.99 -10.29 -3.95
N LEU A 127 6.03 -11.47 -4.56
CA LEU A 127 5.05 -12.53 -4.35
C LEU A 127 5.23 -13.27 -3.01
N LYS A 128 6.40 -13.18 -2.38
CA LYS A 128 6.60 -13.72 -1.04
C LYS A 128 5.73 -13.01 -0.01
N ILE A 129 5.44 -11.72 -0.24
CA ILE A 129 4.68 -10.88 0.69
C ILE A 129 3.25 -10.68 0.21
N ALA A 130 3.07 -10.51 -1.09
CA ALA A 130 1.78 -10.23 -1.73
C ALA A 130 1.26 -11.42 -2.54
N SER A 131 1.39 -12.65 -2.01
CA SER A 131 0.98 -13.87 -2.72
C SER A 131 -0.50 -13.89 -3.12
N GLY A 132 -1.35 -13.19 -2.37
CA GLY A 132 -2.78 -13.07 -2.66
C GLY A 132 -3.11 -12.40 -4.00
N ILE A 133 -2.19 -11.60 -4.55
CA ILE A 133 -2.42 -10.88 -5.81
C ILE A 133 -2.60 -11.81 -7.02
N ILE A 134 -2.02 -13.01 -6.98
CA ILE A 134 -2.13 -14.01 -8.07
C ILE A 134 -3.56 -14.52 -8.23
N LYS A 135 -4.35 -14.46 -7.16
CA LYS A 135 -5.73 -14.98 -7.12
C LYS A 135 -6.77 -13.92 -7.55
N LEU A 136 -6.32 -12.70 -7.82
CA LEU A 136 -7.22 -11.60 -8.16
C LEU A 136 -7.46 -11.51 -9.66
N ASP A 137 -8.67 -11.10 -10.02
CA ASP A 137 -8.92 -10.58 -11.35
C ASP A 137 -8.38 -9.15 -11.45
N LEU A 138 -7.16 -9.02 -11.98
CA LEU A 138 -6.47 -7.75 -12.09
C LEU A 138 -7.13 -6.77 -13.07
N ASN A 139 -8.07 -7.22 -13.90
CA ASN A 139 -8.82 -6.34 -14.79
C ASN A 139 -9.96 -5.61 -14.07
N SER A 140 -10.43 -6.18 -12.95
CA SER A 140 -11.55 -5.62 -12.18
C SER A 140 -11.09 -4.86 -10.92
N ILE A 141 -9.87 -5.08 -10.46
CA ILE A 141 -9.35 -4.55 -9.19
C ILE A 141 -8.10 -3.73 -9.45
N SER A 142 -8.09 -2.50 -8.95
CA SER A 142 -6.88 -1.67 -8.94
C SER A 142 -5.81 -2.30 -8.04
N ILE A 143 -4.69 -2.70 -8.65
CA ILE A 143 -3.54 -3.27 -7.93
C ILE A 143 -3.06 -2.32 -6.84
N ASN A 144 -3.06 -1.01 -7.12
CA ASN A 144 -2.64 0.01 -6.14
C ASN A 144 -3.55 0.01 -4.92
N GLU A 145 -4.86 0.03 -5.11
CA GLU A 145 -5.82 0.02 -4.00
C GLU A 145 -5.72 -1.28 -3.19
N TRP A 146 -5.56 -2.40 -3.87
CA TRP A 146 -5.40 -3.69 -3.18
C TRP A 146 -4.10 -3.74 -2.37
N LEU A 147 -2.98 -3.30 -2.94
CA LEU A 147 -1.67 -3.30 -2.26
C LEU A 147 -1.70 -2.38 -1.04
N VAL A 148 -2.21 -1.16 -1.17
CA VAL A 148 -2.32 -0.20 -0.08
C VAL A 148 -3.16 -0.75 1.08
N THR A 149 -4.21 -1.53 0.76
CA THR A 149 -5.12 -2.08 1.78
C THR A 149 -4.60 -3.37 2.42
N ASN A 150 -3.79 -4.17 1.69
CA ASN A 150 -3.46 -5.52 2.11
C ASN A 150 -1.99 -5.75 2.45
N ILE A 151 -1.07 -4.89 1.97
CA ILE A 151 0.37 -5.16 2.01
C ILE A 151 1.13 -3.95 2.55
N PRO A 152 2.15 -4.16 3.42
CA PRO A 152 3.09 -3.10 3.78
C PRO A 152 3.86 -2.62 2.53
N ILE A 153 3.76 -1.34 2.21
CA ILE A 153 4.19 -0.76 0.92
C ILE A 153 5.71 -0.82 0.67
N SER A 154 6.53 -1.07 1.69
CA SER A 154 8.00 -1.19 1.57
C SER A 154 8.50 -2.27 0.59
N THR A 155 7.61 -3.04 -0.01
CA THR A 155 7.91 -4.23 -0.81
C THR A 155 7.46 -4.15 -2.27
N VAL A 156 7.09 -2.97 -2.72
CA VAL A 156 6.60 -2.73 -4.09
C VAL A 156 7.50 -1.73 -4.79
N TYR A 157 8.03 -2.08 -5.95
CA TYR A 157 8.70 -1.15 -6.85
C TYR A 157 7.70 -0.62 -7.88
N ARG A 158 7.68 0.69 -8.08
CA ARG A 158 6.77 1.37 -9.00
C ARG A 158 7.54 2.37 -9.86
N ARG A 159 7.26 2.37 -11.16
CA ARG A 159 7.60 3.45 -12.08
C ARG A 159 6.31 4.00 -12.66
N LEU A 160 6.15 5.31 -12.61
CA LEU A 160 4.99 6.01 -13.15
C LEU A 160 5.47 7.05 -14.18
N GLN A 161 4.81 7.09 -15.32
CA GLN A 161 5.02 8.10 -16.36
C GLN A 161 3.68 8.68 -16.74
N PHE A 162 3.52 9.99 -16.55
CA PHE A 162 2.34 10.71 -17.06
C PHE A 162 2.48 10.90 -18.58
N LEU A 163 1.39 10.71 -19.29
CA LEU A 163 1.31 10.77 -20.75
C LEU A 163 0.64 12.04 -21.25
N GLN A 164 0.10 12.84 -20.34
CA GLN A 164 -0.48 14.16 -20.61
C GLN A 164 0.21 15.16 -19.68
N GLU A 165 0.61 16.29 -20.22
CA GLU A 165 1.02 17.45 -19.42
C GLU A 165 -0.21 18.07 -18.74
N ASN A 166 -0.06 18.46 -17.50
CA ASN A 166 -1.14 19.08 -16.70
C ASN A 166 -1.46 20.48 -17.21
#